data_20f09ebf774d246c339eee4dbd371128
#
_entry.id   20f09ebf774d246c339eee4dbd371128
#
_cell.length_a   1.000
_cell.length_b   1.000
_cell.length_c   1.000
_cell.angle_alpha   90.00
_cell.angle_beta   90.00
_cell.angle_gamma   90.00
#
_symmetry.space_group_name_H-M   'P 1'
#
loop_
_entity.id
_entity.type
_entity.pdbx_description
1 polymer ?
#
loop_
_entity_poly.entity_id
_entity_poly.type
_entity_poly.pdbx_seq_one_letter_code
_entity_poly.pdbx_strand_id
1 'polypeptide(L)'
;LAKVLLLRPKILLMDEPTSALDPISTSHIEDLALELKDRYTIVIVTHNMQQAARISDKTAFFLLGEIIEYNDTTELFSRPQNKKTEEYITGRFG
;
A
#
# COMPACT_ATOMS: atom_id res chain seq x y z
N LEU A 1 -12.29 11.53 -2.13
CA LEU A 1 -12.47 10.49 -3.13
C LEU A 1 -11.14 9.89 -3.57
N ALA A 2 -11.16 8.60 -3.82
CA ALA A 2 -10.00 7.93 -4.36
C ALA A 2 -9.69 8.44 -5.77
N LYS A 3 -8.42 8.66 -6.03
CA LYS A 3 -7.95 8.98 -7.36
C LYS A 3 -7.44 7.70 -8.00
N VAL A 4 -7.93 7.40 -9.19
CA VAL A 4 -7.43 6.29 -9.98
C VAL A 4 -6.94 6.86 -11.29
N LEU A 5 -5.66 6.62 -11.58
CA LEU A 5 -5.03 7.09 -12.80
C LEU A 5 -4.60 5.89 -13.64
N LEU A 6 -5.17 5.80 -14.83
CA LEU A 6 -4.81 4.74 -15.77
C LEU A 6 -3.71 5.24 -16.68
N LEU A 7 -2.48 4.84 -16.39
CA LEU A 7 -1.29 5.28 -17.16
C LEU A 7 -1.15 4.52 -18.46
N ARG A 8 -1.50 3.25 -18.43
CA ARG A 8 -1.50 2.37 -19.60
C ARG A 8 -2.58 1.33 -19.37
N PRO A 9 -2.96 0.55 -20.40
CA PRO A 9 -3.97 -0.49 -20.18
C PRO A 9 -3.62 -1.51 -19.11
N LYS A 10 -2.37 -1.50 -18.59
CA LYS A 10 -1.91 -2.50 -17.62
C LYS A 10 -1.52 -1.95 -16.27
N ILE A 11 -1.51 -0.66 -16.08
CA ILE A 11 -1.08 -0.04 -14.83
C ILE A 11 -2.13 0.90 -14.29
N LEU A 12 -2.53 0.68 -13.05
CA LEU A 12 -3.43 1.56 -12.32
C LEU A 12 -2.69 2.15 -11.13
N LEU A 13 -2.80 3.45 -10.95
CA LEU A 13 -2.24 4.13 -9.78
C LEU A 13 -3.37 4.65 -8.91
N MET A 14 -3.40 4.23 -7.66
CA MET A 14 -4.35 4.71 -6.67
C MET A 14 -3.59 5.46 -5.59
N ASP A 15 -3.92 6.73 -5.40
CA ASP A 15 -3.23 7.58 -4.44
C ASP A 15 -4.14 7.85 -3.25
N GLU A 16 -3.78 7.32 -2.08
CA GLU A 16 -4.55 7.47 -0.85
C GLU A 16 -6.02 7.10 -1.03
N PRO A 17 -6.32 5.91 -1.60
CA PRO A 17 -7.70 5.62 -2.01
C PRO A 17 -8.70 5.55 -0.87
N THR A 18 -8.23 5.35 0.37
CA THR A 18 -9.13 5.18 1.51
C THR A 18 -8.89 6.21 2.61
N SER A 19 -8.13 7.26 2.35
CA SER A 19 -7.66 8.16 3.39
C SER A 19 -8.76 8.90 4.14
N ALA A 20 -9.90 9.12 3.55
CA ALA A 20 -11.00 9.86 4.18
C ALA A 20 -12.32 9.10 4.10
N LEU A 21 -12.28 7.80 3.88
CA LEU A 21 -13.48 7.00 3.64
C LEU A 21 -13.89 6.22 4.89
N ASP A 22 -15.17 5.91 4.96
CA ASP A 22 -15.68 5.05 6.01
C ASP A 22 -15.30 3.58 5.74
N PRO A 23 -15.52 2.66 6.72
CA PRO A 23 -15.12 1.26 6.57
C PRO A 23 -15.77 0.56 5.38
N ILE A 24 -17.00 0.91 5.02
CA ILE A 24 -17.69 0.28 3.92
C ILE A 24 -17.04 0.68 2.60
N SER A 25 -16.79 1.97 2.40
CA SER A 25 -16.13 2.46 1.20
C SER A 25 -14.71 1.92 1.09
N THR A 26 -14.00 1.82 2.22
CA THR A 26 -12.66 1.24 2.25
C THR A 26 -12.69 -0.21 1.76
N SER A 27 -13.65 -0.98 2.24
CA SER A 27 -13.80 -2.37 1.83
C SER A 27 -14.06 -2.50 0.32
N HIS A 28 -14.90 -1.62 -0.23
CA HIS A 28 -15.17 -1.62 -1.67
C HIS A 28 -13.91 -1.32 -2.49
N ILE A 29 -13.11 -0.37 -2.06
CA ILE A 29 -11.86 -0.02 -2.76
C ILE A 29 -10.90 -1.20 -2.72
N GLU A 30 -10.76 -1.85 -1.57
CA GLU A 30 -9.88 -3.00 -1.45
C GLU A 30 -10.35 -4.17 -2.30
N ASP A 31 -11.65 -4.43 -2.32
CA ASP A 31 -12.22 -5.49 -3.15
C ASP A 31 -11.98 -5.21 -4.63
N LEU A 32 -12.14 -3.96 -5.04
CA LEU A 32 -11.90 -3.58 -6.42
C LEU A 32 -10.44 -3.79 -6.80
N ALA A 33 -9.51 -3.42 -5.93
CA ALA A 33 -8.09 -3.62 -6.19
C ALA A 33 -7.77 -5.11 -6.33
N LEU A 34 -8.29 -5.94 -5.45
CA LEU A 34 -8.07 -7.39 -5.51
C LEU A 34 -8.67 -8.00 -6.78
N GLU A 35 -9.81 -7.50 -7.21
CA GLU A 35 -10.46 -7.99 -8.43
C GLU A 35 -9.65 -7.62 -9.68
N LEU A 36 -9.08 -6.43 -9.70
CA LEU A 36 -8.36 -5.93 -10.87
C LEU A 36 -6.92 -6.38 -10.96
N LYS A 37 -6.35 -6.90 -9.90
CA LYS A 37 -4.91 -7.21 -9.88
C LYS A 37 -4.51 -8.29 -10.88
N ASP A 38 -5.43 -9.13 -11.31
CA ASP A 38 -5.14 -10.16 -12.30
C ASP A 38 -4.98 -9.59 -13.71
N ARG A 39 -5.52 -8.42 -13.96
CA ARG A 39 -5.49 -7.76 -15.27
C ARG A 39 -4.50 -6.60 -15.31
N TYR A 40 -4.25 -5.99 -14.17
CA TYR A 40 -3.48 -4.76 -14.08
C TYR A 40 -2.44 -4.87 -13.00
N THR A 41 -1.33 -4.17 -13.20
CA THR A 41 -0.42 -3.89 -12.10
C THR A 41 -0.98 -2.70 -11.34
N ILE A 42 -1.25 -2.89 -10.06
CA ILE A 42 -1.86 -1.85 -9.25
C ILE A 42 -0.83 -1.31 -8.27
N VAL A 43 -0.66 0.00 -8.28
CA VAL A 43 0.23 0.69 -7.36
C VAL A 43 -0.64 1.56 -6.45
N ILE A 44 -0.55 1.33 -5.15
CA ILE A 44 -1.33 2.07 -4.16
C ILE A 44 -0.38 2.84 -3.26
N VAL A 45 -0.60 4.14 -3.14
CA VAL A 45 0.12 4.98 -2.20
C VAL A 45 -0.81 5.24 -1.02
N THR A 46 -0.39 4.81 0.17
CA THR A 46 -1.26 4.92 1.34
C THR A 46 -0.45 5.08 2.62
N HIS A 47 -1.03 5.76 3.61
CA HIS A 47 -0.49 5.82 4.97
C HIS A 47 -1.07 4.70 5.84
N ASN A 48 -2.01 3.94 5.31
CA ASN A 48 -2.67 2.88 6.06
C ASN A 48 -1.89 1.57 5.92
N MET A 49 -1.06 1.28 6.92
CA MET A 49 -0.25 0.07 6.93
C MET A 49 -1.08 -1.20 6.92
N GLN A 50 -2.22 -1.19 7.60
CA GLN A 50 -3.09 -2.36 7.64
C GLN A 50 -3.65 -2.68 6.26
N GLN A 51 -4.00 -1.65 5.50
CA GLN A 51 -4.44 -1.83 4.13
C GLN A 51 -3.32 -2.41 3.27
N ALA A 52 -2.12 -1.85 3.38
CA ALA A 52 -0.98 -2.36 2.62
C ALA A 52 -0.71 -3.82 2.96
N ALA A 53 -0.76 -4.17 4.25
CA ALA A 53 -0.52 -5.55 4.67
C ALA A 53 -1.58 -6.51 4.15
N ARG A 54 -2.84 -6.04 4.04
CA ARG A 54 -3.95 -6.90 3.63
C ARG A 54 -3.98 -7.20 2.14
N ILE A 55 -3.72 -6.19 1.31
CA ILE A 55 -4.05 -6.29 -0.11
C ILE A 55 -2.86 -6.28 -1.05
N SER A 56 -1.67 -5.97 -0.58
CA SER A 56 -0.52 -5.87 -1.48
C SER A 56 0.32 -7.13 -1.48
N ASP A 57 0.89 -7.42 -2.65
CA ASP A 57 1.84 -8.52 -2.80
C ASP A 57 3.24 -8.06 -2.44
N LYS A 58 3.58 -6.84 -2.78
CA LYS A 58 4.86 -6.22 -2.46
C LYS A 58 4.62 -4.85 -1.88
N THR A 59 5.51 -4.44 -0.98
CA THR A 59 5.40 -3.16 -0.29
C THR A 59 6.73 -2.44 -0.30
N ALA A 60 6.67 -1.14 -0.57
CA ALA A 60 7.82 -0.26 -0.47
C ALA A 60 7.54 0.74 0.66
N PHE A 61 8.47 0.85 1.59
CA PHE A 61 8.38 1.83 2.66
C PHE A 61 9.15 3.09 2.26
N PHE A 62 8.43 4.19 2.16
CA PHE A 62 8.99 5.50 1.83
C PHE A 62 9.12 6.36 3.07
N LEU A 63 10.21 7.08 3.16
CA LEU A 63 10.39 8.06 4.22
C LEU A 63 11.18 9.23 3.66
N LEU A 64 10.61 10.44 3.78
CA LEU A 64 11.26 11.68 3.36
C LEU A 64 11.75 11.63 1.91
N GLY A 65 10.94 11.07 1.03
CA GLY A 65 11.25 11.03 -0.39
C GLY A 65 12.17 9.90 -0.82
N GLU A 66 12.54 9.01 0.10
CA GLU A 66 13.43 7.90 -0.21
C GLU A 66 12.75 6.56 0.03
N ILE A 67 13.06 5.59 -0.80
CA ILE A 67 12.65 4.22 -0.54
C ILE A 67 13.63 3.64 0.50
N ILE A 68 13.10 3.34 1.67
CA ILE A 68 13.89 2.79 2.76
C ILE A 68 14.01 1.28 2.63
N GLU A 69 12.92 0.63 2.26
CA GLU A 69 12.91 -0.81 2.13
C GLU A 69 11.82 -1.24 1.14
N TYR A 70 12.09 -2.27 0.37
CA TYR A 70 11.14 -2.85 -0.58
C TYR A 70 11.26 -4.36 -0.54
N ASN A 71 10.15 -5.05 -0.35
CA ASN A 71 10.15 -6.50 -0.26
C ASN A 71 8.74 -7.04 -0.44
N ASP A 72 8.63 -8.36 -0.48
CA ASP A 72 7.32 -9.00 -0.38
C ASP A 72 6.64 -8.49 0.89
N THR A 73 5.35 -8.25 0.79
CA THR A 73 4.60 -7.65 1.90
C THR A 73 4.74 -8.45 3.18
N THR A 74 4.60 -9.77 3.09
CA THR A 74 4.73 -10.63 4.26
C THR A 74 6.10 -10.50 4.91
N GLU A 75 7.16 -10.48 4.11
CA GLU A 75 8.51 -10.35 4.63
C GLU A 75 8.76 -8.97 5.22
N LEU A 76 8.30 -7.93 4.56
CA LEU A 76 8.53 -6.56 5.05
C LEU A 76 7.87 -6.33 6.40
N PHE A 77 6.65 -6.83 6.60
CA PHE A 77 5.93 -6.63 7.85
C PHE A 77 6.35 -7.61 8.95
N SER A 78 6.79 -8.81 8.58
CA SER A 78 7.20 -9.83 9.56
C SER A 78 8.65 -9.69 9.98
N ARG A 79 9.53 -9.41 9.03
CA ARG A 79 10.98 -9.39 9.25
C ARG A 79 11.61 -8.21 8.52
N PRO A 80 11.29 -6.97 8.92
CA PRO A 80 11.89 -5.81 8.28
C PRO A 80 13.41 -5.81 8.45
N GLN A 81 14.09 -5.51 7.36
CA GLN A 81 15.57 -5.50 7.34
C GLN A 81 16.13 -4.16 7.80
N ASN A 82 15.35 -3.10 7.69
CA ASN A 82 15.78 -1.76 8.05
C ASN A 82 15.15 -1.36 9.37
N LYS A 83 15.95 -0.81 10.27
CA LYS A 83 15.49 -0.41 11.59
C LYS A 83 14.37 0.65 11.51
N LYS A 84 14.43 1.54 10.54
CA LYS A 84 13.39 2.58 10.37
C LYS A 84 12.06 1.94 10.01
N THR A 85 12.07 0.92 9.18
CA THR A 85 10.87 0.17 8.84
C THR A 85 10.29 -0.50 10.07
N GLU A 86 11.15 -1.15 10.85
CA GLU A 86 10.73 -1.81 12.09
C GLU A 86 10.09 -0.82 13.06
N GLU A 87 10.73 0.32 13.24
CA GLU A 87 10.21 1.34 14.16
C GLU A 87 8.84 1.85 13.70
N TYR A 88 8.66 2.04 12.41
CA TYR A 88 7.40 2.50 11.87
C TYR A 88 6.29 1.46 12.07
N ILE A 89 6.59 0.20 11.79
CA ILE A 89 5.62 -0.89 11.91
C ILE A 89 5.22 -1.10 13.37
N THR A 90 6.18 -1.00 14.29
CA THR A 90 5.92 -1.25 15.71
C THR A 90 5.38 -0.03 16.44
N GLY A 91 5.23 1.10 15.77
CA GLY A 91 4.74 2.32 16.39
C GLY A 91 5.74 3.04 17.26
N ARG A 92 7.02 2.69 17.14
CA ARG A 92 8.08 3.35 17.91
C ARG A 92 8.71 4.51 17.15
N PHE A 93 8.17 4.80 16.00
CA PHE A 93 8.67 5.83 15.13
C PHE A 93 8.40 7.21 15.71
N GLY A 94 9.40 8.02 15.75
CA GLY A 94 9.32 9.37 16.28
C GLY A 94 9.89 9.46 17.68
#